data_b7529c4c8418717ffd99cccadf82fd45
#
_entry.id   b7529c4c8418717ffd99cccadf82fd45
#
_cell.length_a   1.000
_cell.length_b   1.000
_cell.length_c   1.000
_cell.angle_alpha   90.00
_cell.angle_beta   90.00
_cell.angle_gamma   90.00
#
_symmetry.space_group_name_H-M   'P 1'
#
loop_
_entity.id
_entity.type
_entity.pdbx_description
1 polymer ?
#
loop_
_entity_poly.entity_id
_entity_poly.type
_entity_poly.pdbx_seq_one_letter_code
_entity_poly.pdbx_strand_id
1 'polypeptide(L)'
;MSEYVKFTCERTNAEFTAFDGFAELNAYRRQLRELRLMGVDSNGVGFGNLSVQDGATKNFYITGSATAGIPELTLADCAKVLAYDFERNWVGYEGSTIPSSESLTHAAIYESDAKAGAIIHCHDSRSWAVILNQAPTTSKTVKYGTPKMAYEIMRLFRVTDLHSRKILAMAGHEGGIVTFGRDLEEAFAVLMHERKESSPCANSAFHKRTPA
;
A
#
# COMPACT_ATOMS: atom_id res chain seq x y z
N MET A 1 0.15 22.50 -8.01
CA MET A 1 0.01 21.18 -7.35
C MET A 1 0.55 20.15 -8.33
N SER A 2 1.36 19.20 -7.89
CA SER A 2 1.88 18.18 -8.80
C SER A 2 0.71 17.31 -9.31
N GLU A 3 0.78 16.91 -10.57
CA GLU A 3 -0.25 16.08 -11.25
C GLU A 3 -0.49 14.72 -10.56
N TYR A 4 0.38 14.35 -9.63
CA TYR A 4 0.38 13.08 -8.89
C TYR A 4 -0.43 13.09 -7.60
N VAL A 5 -0.68 14.24 -6.97
CA VAL A 5 -1.43 14.33 -5.71
C VAL A 5 -2.91 14.50 -6.02
N LYS A 6 -3.73 13.55 -5.54
CA LYS A 6 -5.16 13.45 -5.86
C LYS A 6 -6.10 13.93 -4.76
N PHE A 7 -5.56 14.48 -3.69
CA PHE A 7 -6.31 15.07 -2.58
C PHE A 7 -5.83 16.49 -2.30
N THR A 8 -6.63 17.27 -1.61
CA THR A 8 -6.19 18.52 -1.00
C THR A 8 -5.45 18.21 0.29
N CYS A 9 -4.38 18.93 0.59
CA CYS A 9 -3.63 18.68 1.81
C CYS A 9 -3.21 19.97 2.51
N GLU A 10 -3.07 19.88 3.83
CA GLU A 10 -2.63 20.95 4.70
C GLU A 10 -1.43 20.47 5.53
N ARG A 11 -0.33 21.19 5.42
CA ARG A 11 0.87 20.92 6.19
C ARG A 11 0.81 21.67 7.52
N THR A 12 1.04 20.97 8.62
CA THR A 12 1.27 21.61 9.91
C THR A 12 2.72 22.08 10.02
N ASN A 13 2.97 23.12 10.82
CA ASN A 13 4.33 23.64 11.05
C ASN A 13 5.06 22.90 12.20
N ALA A 14 4.57 21.75 12.63
CA ALA A 14 5.25 20.96 13.65
C ALA A 14 6.56 20.37 13.11
N GLU A 15 7.52 20.19 14.01
CA GLU A 15 8.80 19.57 13.66
C GLU A 15 8.59 18.07 13.41
N PHE A 16 8.90 17.62 12.20
CA PHE A 16 8.88 16.21 11.84
C PHE A 16 10.17 15.54 12.33
N THR A 17 10.04 14.71 13.35
CA THR A 17 11.18 14.02 13.98
C THR A 17 11.28 12.57 13.50
N ALA A 18 12.44 11.93 13.79
CA ALA A 18 12.61 10.49 13.56
C ALA A 18 11.53 9.69 14.29
N PHE A 19 11.06 8.63 13.65
CA PHE A 19 10.06 7.71 14.20
C PHE A 19 10.61 6.29 14.28
N ASP A 20 10.12 5.57 15.25
CA ASP A 20 10.43 4.15 15.38
C ASP A 20 9.93 3.39 14.15
N GLY A 21 10.78 2.52 13.58
CA GLY A 21 10.46 1.78 12.35
C GLY A 21 10.93 2.46 11.05
N PHE A 22 11.54 3.67 11.06
CA PHE A 22 12.04 4.31 9.83
C PHE A 22 13.12 3.47 9.14
N ALA A 23 14.07 2.92 9.91
CA ALA A 23 15.12 2.05 9.36
C ALA A 23 14.53 0.77 8.76
N GLU A 24 13.54 0.19 9.42
CA GLU A 24 12.82 -0.99 8.96
C GLU A 24 12.03 -0.69 7.68
N LEU A 25 11.32 0.43 7.63
CA LEU A 25 10.60 0.89 6.43
C LEU A 25 11.55 0.99 5.23
N ASN A 26 12.74 1.59 5.40
CA ASN A 26 13.75 1.66 4.35
C ASN A 26 14.27 0.27 3.95
N ALA A 27 14.45 -0.65 4.89
CA ALA A 27 14.91 -2.00 4.62
C ALA A 27 13.90 -2.78 3.75
N TYR A 28 12.61 -2.76 4.08
CA TYR A 28 11.56 -3.40 3.27
C TYR A 28 11.37 -2.70 1.92
N ARG A 29 11.44 -1.38 1.90
CA ARG A 29 11.39 -0.63 0.66
C ARG A 29 12.53 -1.01 -0.30
N ARG A 30 13.75 -1.19 0.19
CA ARG A 30 14.90 -1.65 -0.59
C ARG A 30 14.62 -3.03 -1.19
N GLN A 31 14.14 -3.99 -0.39
CA GLN A 31 13.77 -5.33 -0.86
C GLN A 31 12.70 -5.26 -1.97
N LEU A 32 11.66 -4.45 -1.79
CA LEU A 32 10.62 -4.28 -2.79
C LEU A 32 11.16 -3.70 -4.10
N ARG A 33 12.10 -2.77 -4.03
CA ARG A 33 12.77 -2.21 -5.21
C ARG A 33 13.66 -3.24 -5.93
N GLU A 34 14.45 -4.02 -5.19
CA GLU A 34 15.26 -5.11 -5.73
C GLU A 34 14.39 -6.15 -6.46
N LEU A 35 13.22 -6.42 -5.91
CA LEU A 35 12.21 -7.31 -6.51
C LEU A 35 11.41 -6.65 -7.65
N ARG A 36 11.65 -5.36 -7.93
CA ARG A 36 10.93 -4.54 -8.93
C ARG A 36 9.43 -4.41 -8.67
N LEU A 37 9.04 -4.47 -7.39
CA LEU A 37 7.66 -4.31 -6.93
C LEU A 37 7.32 -2.86 -6.60
N MET A 38 8.34 -2.01 -6.53
CA MET A 38 8.29 -0.58 -6.32
C MET A 38 9.39 0.10 -7.12
N GLY A 39 9.14 1.30 -7.61
CA GLY A 39 10.13 2.05 -8.38
C GLY A 39 9.51 3.10 -9.28
N VAL A 40 10.13 3.29 -10.44
CA VAL A 40 9.68 4.22 -11.48
C VAL A 40 9.48 3.43 -12.77
N ASP A 41 8.36 3.65 -13.43
CA ASP A 41 8.06 3.00 -14.70
C ASP A 41 8.82 3.64 -15.89
N SER A 42 8.60 3.12 -17.09
CA SER A 42 9.25 3.62 -18.33
C SER A 42 8.85 5.05 -18.70
N ASN A 43 7.77 5.58 -18.12
CA ASN A 43 7.30 6.95 -18.36
C ASN A 43 7.77 7.91 -17.26
N GLY A 44 8.60 7.45 -16.32
CA GLY A 44 9.08 8.25 -15.20
C GLY A 44 8.06 8.37 -14.05
N VAL A 45 6.97 7.59 -14.06
CA VAL A 45 5.96 7.62 -13.01
C VAL A 45 6.34 6.68 -11.87
N GLY A 46 6.39 7.21 -10.65
CA GLY A 46 6.65 6.42 -9.45
C GLY A 46 5.46 5.55 -9.06
N PHE A 47 5.73 4.31 -8.66
CA PHE A 47 4.74 3.37 -8.17
C PHE A 47 5.18 2.68 -6.88
N GLY A 48 4.18 2.34 -6.06
CA GLY A 48 4.38 1.71 -4.76
C GLY A 48 4.68 2.71 -3.64
N ASN A 49 4.24 2.39 -2.45
CA ASN A 49 4.45 3.16 -1.21
C ASN A 49 4.28 2.26 0.01
N LEU A 50 4.82 2.70 1.14
CA LEU A 50 4.72 2.01 2.41
C LEU A 50 4.26 2.98 3.49
N SER A 51 3.54 2.45 4.49
CA SER A 51 3.23 3.18 5.71
C SER A 51 3.38 2.30 6.94
N VAL A 52 3.65 2.96 8.08
CA VAL A 52 3.63 2.36 9.41
C VAL A 52 2.79 3.22 10.35
N GLN A 53 2.00 2.60 11.21
CA GLN A 53 1.15 3.29 12.16
C GLN A 53 1.98 3.91 13.29
N ASP A 54 1.56 5.06 13.79
CA ASP A 54 2.20 5.74 14.93
C ASP A 54 1.63 5.22 16.25
N GLY A 55 2.16 4.09 16.70
CA GLY A 55 1.71 3.45 17.94
C GLY A 55 0.22 3.08 17.89
N ALA A 56 -0.49 3.38 18.96
CA ALA A 56 -1.92 3.11 19.09
C ALA A 56 -2.82 4.28 18.61
N THR A 57 -2.24 5.26 17.90
CA THR A 57 -2.98 6.39 17.36
C THR A 57 -3.57 6.07 15.99
N LYS A 58 -4.39 6.98 15.46
CA LYS A 58 -4.85 6.91 14.04
C LYS A 58 -3.84 7.54 13.07
N ASN A 59 -2.77 8.13 13.58
CA ASN A 59 -1.72 8.72 12.77
C ASN A 59 -0.84 7.63 12.15
N PHE A 60 -0.22 7.92 11.04
CA PHE A 60 0.72 6.99 10.42
C PHE A 60 1.79 7.75 9.62
N TYR A 61 2.96 7.15 9.53
CA TYR A 61 4.04 7.61 8.67
C TYR A 61 3.92 6.93 7.31
N ILE A 62 4.12 7.68 6.25
CA ILE A 62 4.01 7.19 4.86
C ILE A 62 5.12 7.77 4.00
N THR A 63 5.60 7.00 3.04
CA THR A 63 6.54 7.50 2.04
C THR A 63 5.91 8.63 1.23
N GLY A 64 6.70 9.63 0.90
CA GLY A 64 6.24 10.82 0.19
C GLY A 64 5.86 10.58 -1.25
N SER A 65 5.08 11.50 -1.81
CA SER A 65 4.77 11.52 -3.23
C SER A 65 6.05 11.70 -4.04
N ALA A 66 6.15 11.00 -5.17
CA ALA A 66 7.30 11.03 -6.09
C ALA A 66 8.65 10.55 -5.50
N THR A 67 8.66 9.84 -4.37
CA THR A 67 9.88 9.30 -3.76
C THR A 67 10.24 7.89 -4.21
N ALA A 68 9.41 7.23 -5.02
CA ALA A 68 9.61 5.84 -5.43
C ALA A 68 10.96 5.60 -6.17
N GLY A 69 11.47 6.62 -6.87
CA GLY A 69 12.77 6.60 -7.57
C GLY A 69 13.99 6.74 -6.65
N ILE A 70 13.84 7.29 -5.44
CA ILE A 70 14.95 7.55 -4.51
C ILE A 70 15.50 6.20 -4.00
N PRO A 71 16.81 5.92 -4.10
CA PRO A 71 17.36 4.63 -3.66
C PRO A 71 17.18 4.38 -2.16
N GLU A 72 17.47 5.35 -1.32
CA GLU A 72 17.33 5.29 0.13
C GLU A 72 16.70 6.60 0.62
N LEU A 73 15.61 6.48 1.37
CA LEU A 73 14.88 7.63 1.88
C LEU A 73 15.60 8.23 3.09
N THR A 74 15.51 9.54 3.18
CA THR A 74 15.73 10.30 4.40
C THR A 74 14.39 10.59 5.08
N LEU A 75 14.41 11.12 6.30
CA LEU A 75 13.19 11.58 6.97
C LEU A 75 12.43 12.63 6.15
N ALA A 76 13.15 13.46 5.38
CA ALA A 76 12.54 14.47 4.52
C ALA A 76 11.69 13.88 3.38
N ASP A 77 11.87 12.60 3.08
CA ASP A 77 11.14 11.88 2.04
C ASP A 77 9.91 11.13 2.58
N CYS A 78 9.62 11.29 3.88
CA CYS A 78 8.46 10.75 4.55
C CYS A 78 7.57 11.87 5.09
N ALA A 79 6.30 11.56 5.27
CA ALA A 79 5.32 12.42 5.91
C ALA A 79 4.58 11.65 7.00
N LYS A 80 4.12 12.35 8.04
CA LYS A 80 3.20 11.83 9.06
C LYS A 80 1.81 12.36 8.78
N VAL A 81 0.88 11.48 8.49
CA VAL A 81 -0.54 11.82 8.38
C VAL A 81 -1.12 11.92 9.79
N LEU A 82 -1.68 13.08 10.10
CA LEU A 82 -2.26 13.43 11.42
C LEU A 82 -3.78 13.37 11.41
N ALA A 83 -4.38 13.71 10.26
CA ALA A 83 -5.81 13.74 10.09
C ALA A 83 -6.16 13.53 8.62
N TYR A 84 -7.36 13.04 8.36
CA TYR A 84 -7.87 12.88 7.01
C TYR A 84 -9.39 12.97 7.01
N ASP A 85 -9.93 13.33 5.85
CA ASP A 85 -11.37 13.42 5.63
C ASP A 85 -11.68 12.84 4.23
N PHE A 86 -12.36 11.71 4.22
CA PHE A 86 -12.68 11.01 2.99
C PHE A 86 -13.68 11.78 2.13
N GLU A 87 -14.67 12.45 2.73
CA GLU A 87 -15.69 13.21 1.98
C GLU A 87 -15.09 14.44 1.34
N ARG A 88 -14.24 15.16 2.07
CA ARG A 88 -13.55 16.36 1.60
C ARG A 88 -12.36 16.05 0.70
N ASN A 89 -11.98 14.78 0.57
CA ASN A 89 -10.75 14.37 -0.11
C ASN A 89 -9.54 15.17 0.39
N TRP A 90 -9.32 15.14 1.70
CA TRP A 90 -8.34 15.99 2.38
C TRP A 90 -7.46 15.20 3.34
N VAL A 91 -6.18 15.64 3.46
CA VAL A 91 -5.18 15.07 4.37
C VAL A 91 -4.42 16.19 5.08
N GLY A 92 -4.38 16.14 6.42
CA GLY A 92 -3.51 16.95 7.27
C GLY A 92 -2.24 16.20 7.62
N TYR A 93 -1.05 16.83 7.47
CA TYR A 93 0.20 16.12 7.63
C TYR A 93 1.35 16.97 8.18
N GLU A 94 2.38 16.31 8.70
CA GLU A 94 3.70 16.84 9.03
C GLU A 94 4.75 16.25 8.08
N GLY A 95 5.85 16.97 7.89
CA GLY A 95 6.98 16.54 7.08
C GLY A 95 7.34 17.53 5.98
N SER A 96 8.46 17.27 5.31
CA SER A 96 8.98 18.14 4.24
C SER A 96 8.41 17.80 2.87
N THR A 97 7.89 16.58 2.72
CA THR A 97 7.28 16.10 1.47
C THR A 97 5.77 15.95 1.62
N ILE A 98 5.05 16.05 0.50
CA ILE A 98 3.62 15.73 0.46
C ILE A 98 3.47 14.20 0.61
N PRO A 99 2.57 13.70 1.46
CA PRO A 99 2.33 12.26 1.59
C PRO A 99 1.89 11.63 0.27
N SER A 100 2.11 10.32 0.13
CA SER A 100 1.71 9.56 -1.06
C SER A 100 0.26 9.85 -1.46
N SER A 101 -0.02 9.89 -2.76
CA SER A 101 -1.38 10.05 -3.29
C SER A 101 -2.36 8.96 -2.83
N GLU A 102 -1.86 7.86 -2.28
CA GLU A 102 -2.66 6.76 -1.73
C GLU A 102 -2.88 6.82 -0.22
N SER A 103 -2.55 7.94 0.43
CA SER A 103 -2.73 8.11 1.88
C SER A 103 -4.15 7.81 2.35
N LEU A 104 -5.18 8.16 1.58
CA LEU A 104 -6.57 7.83 1.92
C LEU A 104 -6.88 6.33 1.79
N THR A 105 -6.22 5.62 0.88
CA THR A 105 -6.30 4.14 0.78
C THR A 105 -5.73 3.49 2.04
N HIS A 106 -4.55 3.96 2.50
CA HIS A 106 -3.92 3.50 3.73
C HIS A 106 -4.76 3.85 4.96
N ALA A 107 -5.25 5.08 5.06
CA ALA A 107 -6.14 5.52 6.13
C ALA A 107 -7.39 4.63 6.25
N ALA A 108 -8.00 4.25 5.12
CA ALA A 108 -9.18 3.38 5.11
C ALA A 108 -8.88 1.97 5.65
N ILE A 109 -7.67 1.44 5.45
CA ILE A 109 -7.25 0.16 6.00
C ILE A 109 -7.07 0.29 7.53
N TYR A 110 -6.33 1.31 8.01
CA TYR A 110 -6.16 1.55 9.45
C TYR A 110 -7.48 1.81 10.19
N GLU A 111 -8.45 2.47 9.54
CA GLU A 111 -9.80 2.65 10.11
C GLU A 111 -10.59 1.34 10.17
N SER A 112 -10.36 0.43 9.23
CA SER A 112 -11.14 -0.81 9.08
C SER A 112 -10.57 -1.98 9.89
N ASP A 113 -9.26 -1.98 10.17
CA ASP A 113 -8.58 -3.03 10.92
C ASP A 113 -7.63 -2.44 11.97
N ALA A 114 -8.07 -2.44 13.23
CA ALA A 114 -7.27 -1.93 14.36
C ALA A 114 -5.98 -2.74 14.63
N LYS A 115 -5.79 -3.89 13.97
CA LYS A 115 -4.57 -4.70 14.07
C LYS A 115 -3.57 -4.40 12.97
N ALA A 116 -3.96 -3.61 11.96
CA ALA A 116 -3.04 -3.19 10.91
C ALA A 116 -2.07 -2.15 11.48
N GLY A 117 -0.80 -2.50 11.56
CA GLY A 117 0.28 -1.61 11.99
C GLY A 117 1.17 -1.18 10.83
N ALA A 118 1.13 -1.89 9.68
CA ALA A 118 1.86 -1.51 8.48
C ALA A 118 1.13 -1.93 7.20
N ILE A 119 1.38 -1.17 6.13
CA ILE A 119 0.76 -1.37 4.83
C ILE A 119 1.83 -1.23 3.74
N ILE A 120 1.78 -2.13 2.77
CA ILE A 120 2.59 -2.11 1.55
C ILE A 120 1.66 -2.03 0.35
N HIS A 121 1.79 -0.97 -0.45
CA HIS A 121 1.27 -0.93 -1.81
C HIS A 121 2.41 -1.16 -2.79
N CYS A 122 2.24 -2.09 -3.70
CA CYS A 122 3.24 -2.45 -4.71
C CYS A 122 2.57 -2.76 -6.06
N HIS A 123 3.40 -2.89 -7.11
CA HIS A 123 2.96 -3.34 -8.42
C HIS A 123 3.64 -4.65 -8.81
N ASP A 124 2.83 -5.65 -9.11
CA ASP A 124 3.23 -6.92 -9.70
C ASP A 124 2.13 -7.39 -10.66
N SER A 125 2.23 -7.05 -11.92
CA SER A 125 1.21 -7.38 -12.93
C SER A 125 0.94 -8.87 -13.04
N ARG A 126 1.94 -9.71 -12.78
CA ARG A 126 1.80 -11.17 -12.84
C ARG A 126 0.98 -11.70 -11.65
N SER A 127 1.40 -11.40 -10.44
CA SER A 127 0.65 -11.81 -9.24
C SER A 127 -0.73 -11.17 -9.23
N TRP A 128 -0.84 -9.91 -9.60
CA TRP A 128 -2.11 -9.19 -9.71
C TRP A 128 -3.10 -9.92 -10.65
N ALA A 129 -2.65 -10.35 -11.84
CA ALA A 129 -3.51 -11.05 -12.78
C ALA A 129 -4.02 -12.40 -12.23
N VAL A 130 -3.22 -13.08 -11.39
CA VAL A 130 -3.62 -14.35 -10.75
C VAL A 130 -4.62 -14.10 -9.63
N ILE A 131 -4.35 -13.13 -8.75
CA ILE A 131 -5.21 -12.90 -7.57
C ILE A 131 -6.46 -12.09 -7.89
N LEU A 132 -6.52 -11.46 -9.06
CA LEU A 132 -7.67 -10.65 -9.48
C LEU A 132 -8.94 -11.49 -9.44
N ASN A 133 -9.94 -11.05 -8.67
CA ASN A 133 -11.20 -11.77 -8.40
C ASN A 133 -11.07 -13.10 -7.61
N GLN A 134 -9.87 -13.49 -7.21
CA GLN A 134 -9.64 -14.64 -6.31
C GLN A 134 -9.35 -14.17 -4.88
N ALA A 135 -8.69 -13.03 -4.74
CA ALA A 135 -8.57 -12.28 -3.49
C ALA A 135 -9.63 -11.17 -3.43
N PRO A 136 -9.86 -10.54 -2.27
CA PRO A 136 -10.63 -9.30 -2.19
C PRO A 136 -10.17 -8.31 -3.25
N THR A 137 -11.09 -7.88 -4.11
CA THR A 137 -10.77 -7.10 -5.30
C THR A 137 -11.65 -5.86 -5.37
N THR A 138 -11.03 -4.69 -5.59
CA THR A 138 -11.76 -3.42 -5.75
C THR A 138 -12.51 -3.38 -7.08
N SER A 139 -13.55 -2.54 -7.16
CA SER A 139 -14.24 -2.33 -8.43
C SER A 139 -13.29 -1.74 -9.50
N LYS A 140 -13.39 -2.25 -10.72
CA LYS A 140 -12.61 -1.79 -11.89
C LYS A 140 -12.85 -0.30 -12.23
N THR A 141 -13.99 0.26 -11.83
CA THR A 141 -14.33 1.65 -12.09
C THR A 141 -13.79 2.64 -11.07
N VAL A 142 -13.22 2.13 -9.97
CA VAL A 142 -12.69 2.95 -8.88
C VAL A 142 -11.20 3.22 -9.11
N LYS A 143 -10.87 4.51 -9.24
CA LYS A 143 -9.49 4.96 -9.45
C LYS A 143 -8.74 5.06 -8.13
N TYR A 144 -7.45 4.72 -8.12
CA TYR A 144 -6.56 4.85 -6.97
C TYR A 144 -6.44 6.33 -6.51
N GLY A 145 -6.13 6.53 -5.24
CA GLY A 145 -5.92 7.86 -4.65
C GLY A 145 -7.18 8.73 -4.59
N THR A 146 -8.37 8.15 -4.65
CA THR A 146 -9.64 8.87 -4.60
C THR A 146 -10.46 8.48 -3.36
N PRO A 147 -11.39 9.34 -2.87
CA PRO A 147 -12.33 8.97 -1.82
C PRO A 147 -13.10 7.68 -2.11
N LYS A 148 -13.45 7.46 -3.38
CA LYS A 148 -14.14 6.24 -3.81
C LYS A 148 -13.30 4.99 -3.51
N MET A 149 -11.98 5.07 -3.61
CA MET A 149 -11.09 3.96 -3.26
C MET A 149 -11.14 3.69 -1.75
N ALA A 150 -11.10 4.71 -0.91
CA ALA A 150 -11.22 4.55 0.53
C ALA A 150 -12.54 3.85 0.92
N TYR A 151 -13.67 4.28 0.38
CA TYR A 151 -14.96 3.64 0.62
C TYR A 151 -15.02 2.20 0.08
N GLU A 152 -14.37 1.93 -1.03
CA GLU A 152 -14.30 0.58 -1.61
C GLU A 152 -13.46 -0.36 -0.72
N ILE A 153 -12.34 0.12 -0.15
CA ILE A 153 -11.58 -0.63 0.86
C ILE A 153 -12.47 -0.97 2.07
N MET A 154 -13.15 0.03 2.64
CA MET A 154 -14.08 -0.18 3.76
C MET A 154 -15.20 -1.17 3.42
N ARG A 155 -15.70 -1.15 2.17
CA ARG A 155 -16.69 -2.14 1.69
C ARG A 155 -16.08 -3.55 1.69
N LEU A 156 -14.88 -3.72 1.15
CA LEU A 156 -14.21 -5.03 1.10
C LEU A 156 -14.02 -5.63 2.50
N PHE A 157 -13.63 -4.83 3.48
CA PHE A 157 -13.55 -5.28 4.88
C PHE A 157 -14.87 -5.79 5.44
N ARG A 158 -16.02 -5.24 5.00
CA ARG A 158 -17.34 -5.65 5.48
C ARG A 158 -17.90 -6.88 4.77
N VAL A 159 -17.54 -7.12 3.49
CA VAL A 159 -18.24 -8.12 2.66
C VAL A 159 -17.33 -9.24 2.16
N THR A 160 -16.05 -9.25 2.53
CA THR A 160 -15.07 -10.27 2.12
C THR A 160 -14.25 -10.74 3.33
N ASP A 161 -13.35 -11.69 3.07
CA ASP A 161 -12.38 -12.21 4.04
C ASP A 161 -11.08 -11.39 4.14
N LEU A 162 -11.12 -10.09 3.80
CA LEU A 162 -9.95 -9.22 3.74
C LEU A 162 -9.19 -9.14 5.08
N HIS A 163 -9.91 -9.14 6.23
CA HIS A 163 -9.28 -9.18 7.56
C HIS A 163 -8.32 -10.37 7.76
N SER A 164 -8.67 -11.52 7.21
CA SER A 164 -7.85 -12.74 7.37
C SER A 164 -6.83 -12.89 6.26
N ARG A 165 -7.16 -12.52 5.03
CA ARG A 165 -6.25 -12.62 3.89
C ARG A 165 -5.17 -11.56 3.88
N LYS A 166 -5.45 -10.37 4.39
CA LYS A 166 -4.52 -9.23 4.48
C LYS A 166 -3.91 -8.80 3.14
N ILE A 167 -4.58 -9.13 2.04
CA ILE A 167 -4.21 -8.77 0.68
C ILE A 167 -5.44 -8.43 -0.14
N LEU A 168 -5.31 -7.44 -1.01
CA LEU A 168 -6.32 -7.11 -2.01
C LEU A 168 -5.69 -6.73 -3.35
N ALA A 169 -6.45 -6.95 -4.43
CA ALA A 169 -6.11 -6.51 -5.78
C ALA A 169 -6.90 -5.24 -6.13
N MET A 170 -6.23 -4.27 -6.75
CA MET A 170 -6.85 -3.04 -7.23
C MET A 170 -7.21 -3.19 -8.70
N ALA A 171 -8.47 -3.58 -9.01
CA ALA A 171 -8.88 -3.86 -10.40
C ALA A 171 -8.85 -2.62 -11.32
N GLY A 172 -9.03 -1.41 -10.76
CA GLY A 172 -8.93 -0.13 -11.48
C GLY A 172 -7.50 0.46 -11.54
N HIS A 173 -6.49 -0.30 -11.09
CA HIS A 173 -5.09 0.09 -11.03
C HIS A 173 -4.21 -1.11 -11.38
N GLU A 174 -3.90 -1.26 -12.66
CA GLU A 174 -3.22 -2.45 -13.19
C GLU A 174 -1.90 -2.72 -12.44
N GLY A 175 -1.72 -3.97 -12.03
CA GLY A 175 -0.58 -4.41 -11.23
C GLY A 175 -0.67 -4.05 -9.75
N GLY A 176 -1.60 -3.17 -9.34
CA GLY A 176 -1.70 -2.65 -7.98
C GLY A 176 -2.19 -3.70 -6.98
N ILE A 177 -1.34 -4.03 -6.02
CA ILE A 177 -1.61 -4.93 -4.90
C ILE A 177 -1.37 -4.16 -3.60
N VAL A 178 -2.23 -4.37 -2.63
CA VAL A 178 -2.06 -3.84 -1.27
C VAL A 178 -2.04 -5.01 -0.30
N THR A 179 -1.02 -5.06 0.55
CA THR A 179 -0.94 -5.98 1.70
C THR A 179 -0.79 -5.20 2.98
N PHE A 180 -1.22 -5.78 4.09
CA PHE A 180 -1.08 -5.17 5.41
C PHE A 180 -0.86 -6.24 6.48
N GLY A 181 -0.38 -5.81 7.64
CA GLY A 181 -0.10 -6.68 8.77
C GLY A 181 0.07 -5.88 10.05
N ARG A 182 0.38 -6.55 11.15
CA ARG A 182 0.74 -5.93 12.44
C ARG A 182 1.98 -5.04 12.32
N ASP A 183 2.86 -5.41 11.37
CA ASP A 183 4.14 -4.81 11.08
C ASP A 183 4.50 -5.02 9.60
N LEU A 184 5.61 -4.45 9.18
CA LEU A 184 6.11 -4.60 7.80
C LEU A 184 6.53 -6.03 7.48
N GLU A 185 7.00 -6.79 8.48
CA GLU A 185 7.37 -8.20 8.30
C GLU A 185 6.16 -9.03 7.87
N GLU A 186 5.05 -8.90 8.60
CA GLU A 186 3.82 -9.63 8.26
C GLU A 186 3.25 -9.19 6.91
N ALA A 187 3.17 -7.86 6.64
CA ALA A 187 2.69 -7.35 5.38
C ALA A 187 3.53 -7.85 4.18
N PHE A 188 4.85 -7.89 4.34
CA PHE A 188 5.78 -8.41 3.33
C PHE A 188 5.67 -9.93 3.17
N ALA A 189 5.52 -10.69 4.27
CA ALA A 189 5.35 -12.13 4.24
C ALA A 189 4.08 -12.53 3.47
N VAL A 190 2.97 -11.82 3.67
CA VAL A 190 1.72 -12.00 2.92
C VAL A 190 1.96 -11.79 1.42
N LEU A 191 2.63 -10.71 1.04
CA LEU A 191 2.97 -10.43 -0.35
C LEU A 191 3.83 -11.54 -0.98
N MET A 192 4.86 -12.00 -0.27
CA MET A 192 5.78 -13.03 -0.78
C MET A 192 5.12 -14.40 -0.88
N HIS A 193 4.18 -14.72 0.00
CA HIS A 193 3.38 -15.94 -0.10
C HIS A 193 2.56 -15.95 -1.40
N GLU A 194 1.79 -14.92 -1.68
CA GLU A 194 0.98 -14.83 -2.90
C GLU A 194 1.83 -14.84 -4.19
N ARG A 195 3.01 -14.21 -4.17
CA ARG A 195 3.94 -14.26 -5.30
C ARG A 195 4.45 -15.67 -5.60
N LYS A 196 4.71 -16.48 -4.58
CA LYS A 196 5.13 -17.90 -4.77
C LYS A 196 4.01 -18.71 -5.37
N GLU A 197 2.79 -18.61 -4.85
CA GLU A 197 1.61 -19.30 -5.37
C GLU A 197 1.28 -18.89 -6.81
N SER A 198 1.56 -17.65 -7.18
CA SER A 198 1.39 -17.12 -8.53
C SER A 198 2.49 -17.55 -9.51
N SER A 199 3.53 -18.28 -9.06
CA SER A 199 4.64 -18.74 -9.89
C SER A 199 4.27 -20.01 -10.67
N PRO A 200 4.66 -20.17 -11.97
CA PRO A 200 4.29 -21.33 -12.79
C PRO A 200 4.74 -22.68 -12.22
N CYS A 201 5.77 -22.69 -11.36
CA CYS A 201 6.26 -23.92 -10.73
C CYS A 201 5.30 -24.47 -9.65
N ALA A 202 4.44 -23.65 -9.05
CA ALA A 202 3.49 -24.09 -8.03
C ALA A 202 2.33 -24.92 -8.65
N ASN A 203 1.91 -24.58 -9.86
CA ASN A 203 0.79 -25.25 -10.54
C ASN A 203 1.12 -26.64 -11.16
N SER A 204 2.39 -27.04 -11.22
CA SER A 204 2.76 -28.35 -11.78
C SER A 204 2.53 -29.54 -10.83
N ALA A 205 2.29 -29.30 -9.56
CA ALA A 205 2.11 -30.34 -8.53
C ALA A 205 0.67 -30.88 -8.44
N PHE A 206 -0.32 -30.20 -9.01
CA PHE A 206 -1.74 -30.58 -8.89
C PHE A 206 -2.30 -31.47 -10.03
N HIS A 207 -1.52 -31.70 -11.08
CA HIS A 207 -2.00 -32.45 -12.25
C HIS A 207 -1.49 -33.93 -12.37
N LYS A 208 -1.00 -34.51 -11.26
CA LYS A 208 -0.64 -35.93 -11.24
C LYS A 208 -1.33 -36.69 -10.12
N ARG A 209 -2.63 -36.85 -10.20
CA ARG A 209 -3.35 -38.00 -9.56
C ARG A 209 -4.61 -38.31 -10.35
N THR A 210 -4.46 -39.07 -11.42
CA THR A 210 -5.53 -39.95 -11.91
C THR A 210 -5.07 -41.36 -11.59
N PRO A 211 -5.77 -42.12 -10.75
CA PRO A 211 -5.55 -43.58 -10.65
C PRO A 211 -6.26 -44.29 -11.81
N ALA A 212 -5.61 -45.30 -12.27
CA ALA A 212 -6.18 -46.31 -13.18
C ALA A 212 -7.27 -47.13 -12.50
#